data_3970a49e35b52ec89bc4872d2f60016b
#
_entry.id   3970a49e35b52ec89bc4872d2f60016b
#
_cell.length_a   1.000
_cell.length_b   1.000
_cell.length_c   1.000
_cell.angle_alpha   90.00
_cell.angle_beta   90.00
_cell.angle_gamma   90.00
#
_symmetry.space_group_name_H-M   'P 1'
#
loop_
_entity.id
_entity.type
_entity.pdbx_description
1 polymer ?
#
loop_
_entity_poly.entity_id
_entity_poly.type
_entity_poly.pdbx_seq_one_letter_code
_entity_poly.pdbx_strand_id
1 'polypeptide(L)'
;MVVNMKPTPICPKGLFEFACSVEDVDLICFLEYSPEEKGSVDSLGSPYEPDYEECMVLNNAYIAGTDVDIAHIILQSMVDHIEVSALEKLNDR
;
A
#
# COMPACT_ATOMS: atom_id res chain seq x y z
N MET A 1 -33.63 5.14 -5.64
CA MET A 1 -32.81 4.50 -6.69
C MET A 1 -31.88 3.50 -6.04
N VAL A 2 -31.94 2.28 -6.51
CA VAL A 2 -31.03 1.24 -5.99
C VAL A 2 -29.79 1.24 -6.87
N VAL A 3 -28.67 1.55 -6.28
CA VAL A 3 -27.38 1.44 -6.94
C VAL A 3 -26.81 0.08 -6.57
N ASN A 4 -26.66 -0.79 -7.56
CA ASN A 4 -26.03 -2.09 -7.33
C ASN A 4 -24.53 -1.89 -7.19
N MET A 5 -24.11 -1.58 -5.96
CA MET A 5 -22.70 -1.45 -5.67
C MET A 5 -22.16 -2.83 -5.32
N LYS A 6 -21.08 -3.20 -5.99
CA LYS A 6 -20.42 -4.44 -5.67
C LYS A 6 -19.63 -4.25 -4.39
N PRO A 7 -19.52 -5.28 -3.55
CA PRO A 7 -18.72 -5.17 -2.34
C PRO A 7 -17.24 -5.06 -2.67
N THR A 8 -16.48 -4.53 -1.73
CA THR A 8 -15.04 -4.44 -1.86
C THR A 8 -14.46 -5.83 -2.09
N PRO A 9 -13.57 -5.99 -3.07
CA PRO A 9 -12.96 -7.30 -3.34
C PRO A 9 -12.18 -7.82 -2.13
N ILE A 10 -12.00 -9.12 -2.09
CA ILE A 10 -11.18 -9.77 -1.07
C ILE A 10 -9.72 -9.47 -1.38
N CYS A 11 -8.95 -9.15 -0.34
CA CYS A 11 -7.53 -8.86 -0.51
C CYS A 11 -6.81 -10.08 -1.10
N PRO A 12 -6.11 -9.92 -2.24
CA PRO A 12 -5.38 -11.03 -2.83
C PRO A 12 -4.26 -11.52 -1.92
N LYS A 13 -3.91 -12.77 -2.09
CA LYS A 13 -2.74 -13.33 -1.42
C LYS A 13 -1.50 -12.54 -1.81
N GLY A 14 -0.69 -12.20 -0.82
CA GLY A 14 0.54 -11.45 -1.05
C GLY A 14 0.39 -9.96 -0.90
N LEU A 15 -0.82 -9.46 -0.76
CA LEU A 15 -1.06 -8.04 -0.51
C LEU A 15 -1.49 -7.83 0.94
N PHE A 16 -1.18 -6.67 1.46
CA PHE A 16 -1.56 -6.26 2.80
C PHE A 16 -2.81 -5.39 2.73
N GLU A 17 -3.83 -5.77 3.49
CA GLU A 17 -5.06 -4.99 3.56
C GLU A 17 -4.96 -3.98 4.69
N PHE A 18 -5.22 -2.73 4.38
CA PHE A 18 -5.15 -1.64 5.35
C PHE A 18 -6.38 -0.76 5.22
N ALA A 19 -7.13 -0.66 6.30
CA ALA A 19 -8.30 0.21 6.34
C ALA A 19 -7.87 1.57 6.87
N CYS A 20 -8.27 2.63 6.17
CA CYS A 20 -7.95 3.99 6.58
C CYS A 20 -9.07 4.92 6.15
N SER A 21 -8.95 6.18 6.56
CA SER A 21 -9.93 7.21 6.25
C SER A 21 -9.20 8.43 5.73
N VAL A 22 -9.64 8.94 4.58
CA VAL A 22 -9.06 10.13 3.96
C VAL A 22 -10.20 11.09 3.67
N GLU A 23 -10.13 12.29 4.24
CA GLU A 23 -11.14 13.33 4.07
C GLU A 23 -12.57 12.81 4.30
N ASP A 24 -12.75 12.09 5.41
CA ASP A 24 -14.04 11.52 5.84
C ASP A 24 -14.54 10.39 4.92
N VAL A 25 -13.71 9.90 4.03
CA VAL A 25 -14.03 8.75 3.19
C VAL A 25 -13.25 7.54 3.70
N ASP A 26 -13.97 6.50 4.07
CA ASP A 26 -13.35 5.25 4.50
C ASP A 26 -12.84 4.48 3.28
N LEU A 27 -11.59 4.05 3.36
CA LEU A 27 -10.95 3.32 2.27
C LEU A 27 -10.42 1.98 2.76
N ILE A 28 -10.50 1.01 1.87
CA ILE A 28 -9.85 -0.29 2.06
C ILE A 28 -8.72 -0.35 1.03
N CYS A 29 -7.50 -0.36 1.51
CA CYS A 29 -6.32 -0.28 0.65
C CYS A 29 -5.62 -1.62 0.59
N PHE A 30 -5.16 -1.99 -0.60
CA PHE A 30 -4.34 -3.18 -0.81
C PHE A 30 -2.95 -2.72 -1.19
N LEU A 31 -1.97 -3.11 -0.39
CA LEU A 31 -0.59 -2.67 -0.58
C LEU A 31 0.33 -3.88 -0.73
N GLU A 32 1.38 -3.67 -1.49
CA GLU A 32 2.43 -4.68 -1.65
C GLU A 32 3.58 -4.32 -0.72
N TYR A 33 3.99 -5.27 0.11
CA TYR A 33 5.11 -5.08 1.01
C TYR A 33 6.41 -5.47 0.30
N SER A 34 7.35 -4.54 0.30
CA SER A 34 8.70 -4.79 -0.19
C SER A 34 9.63 -4.85 1.02
N PRO A 35 10.23 -6.01 1.31
CA PRO A 35 11.14 -6.11 2.46
C PRO A 35 12.41 -5.33 2.21
N GLU A 36 13.10 -5.02 3.30
CA GLU A 36 14.40 -4.40 3.22
C GLU A 36 15.37 -5.31 2.46
N GLU A 37 16.06 -4.74 1.48
CA GLU A 37 17.10 -5.45 0.76
C GLU A 37 18.40 -4.70 0.94
N LYS A 38 19.41 -5.40 1.43
CA LYS A 38 20.74 -4.82 1.51
C LYS A 38 21.42 -4.96 0.16
N GLY A 39 22.02 -3.87 -0.29
CA GLY A 39 22.76 -3.89 -1.53
C GLY A 39 23.84 -4.95 -1.48
N SER A 40 24.01 -5.68 -2.58
CA SER A 40 25.04 -6.69 -2.64
C SER A 40 26.40 -6.01 -2.79
N VAL A 41 27.36 -6.45 -1.97
CA VAL A 41 28.75 -6.07 -2.14
C VAL A 41 29.35 -7.10 -3.07
N ASP A 42 29.78 -6.68 -4.25
CA ASP A 42 30.38 -7.63 -5.17
C ASP A 42 31.75 -8.06 -4.64
N SER A 43 32.36 -9.00 -5.31
CA SER A 43 33.64 -9.56 -4.89
C SER A 43 34.77 -8.52 -4.90
N LEU A 44 34.54 -7.37 -5.53
CA LEU A 44 35.51 -6.28 -5.58
C LEU A 44 35.28 -5.24 -4.48
N GLY A 45 34.25 -5.43 -3.68
CA GLY A 45 33.98 -4.53 -2.58
C GLY A 45 33.37 -3.20 -2.97
N SER A 46 32.86 -3.09 -4.19
CA SER A 46 32.22 -1.86 -4.65
C SER A 46 30.74 -1.88 -4.35
N PRO A 47 30.26 -0.99 -3.47
CA PRO A 47 28.84 -0.92 -3.16
C PRO A 47 28.11 -0.12 -4.24
N TYR A 48 27.86 -0.71 -5.38
CA TYR A 48 27.15 -0.02 -6.46
C TYR A 48 25.65 0.00 -6.27
N GLU A 49 25.10 -0.94 -5.53
CA GLU A 49 23.68 -1.00 -5.31
C GLU A 49 23.35 -0.41 -3.95
N PRO A 50 22.49 0.63 -3.89
CA PRO A 50 22.08 1.18 -2.61
C PRO A 50 21.24 0.16 -1.86
N ASP A 51 21.28 0.23 -0.55
CA ASP A 51 20.37 -0.54 0.28
C ASP A 51 18.95 -0.01 0.05
N TYR A 52 18.00 -0.91 -0.09
CA TYR A 52 16.60 -0.55 -0.18
C TYR A 52 15.94 -0.76 1.17
N GLU A 53 15.36 0.30 1.71
CA GLU A 53 14.59 0.18 2.93
C GLU A 53 13.27 -0.51 2.65
N GLU A 54 12.71 -1.17 3.65
CA GLU A 54 11.40 -1.75 3.49
C GLU A 54 10.37 -0.68 3.17
N CYS A 55 9.40 -1.02 2.34
CA CYS A 55 8.36 -0.08 1.97
C CYS A 55 7.08 -0.80 1.62
N MET A 56 6.01 -0.02 1.58
CA MET A 56 4.72 -0.48 1.10
C MET A 56 4.38 0.29 -0.16
N VAL A 57 3.84 -0.39 -1.15
CA VAL A 57 3.38 0.23 -2.39
C VAL A 57 1.88 0.07 -2.48
N LEU A 58 1.18 1.19 -2.63
CA LEU A 58 -0.27 1.16 -2.75
C LEU A 58 -0.67 0.67 -4.14
N ASN A 59 -1.33 -0.48 -4.19
CA ASN A 59 -1.82 -1.03 -5.44
C ASN A 59 -3.26 -0.63 -5.71
N ASN A 60 -4.10 -0.68 -4.68
CA ASN A 60 -5.52 -0.38 -4.82
C ASN A 60 -6.00 0.37 -3.59
N ALA A 61 -6.97 1.26 -3.79
CA ALA A 61 -7.66 1.93 -2.69
C ALA A 61 -9.14 1.96 -3.03
N TYR A 62 -9.89 1.07 -2.41
CA TYR A 62 -11.32 0.97 -2.64
C TYR A 62 -12.10 1.79 -1.63
N ILE A 63 -13.14 2.47 -2.09
CA ILE A 63 -14.08 3.09 -1.17
C ILE A 63 -14.76 1.95 -0.40
N ALA A 64 -14.70 2.00 0.93
CA ALA A 64 -15.19 0.92 1.78
C ALA A 64 -16.62 0.53 1.42
N GLY A 65 -16.85 -0.76 1.30
CA GLY A 65 -18.15 -1.30 0.92
C GLY A 65 -18.44 -1.27 -0.57
N THR A 66 -17.48 -0.85 -1.39
CA THR A 66 -17.63 -0.79 -2.85
C THR A 66 -16.40 -1.36 -3.54
N ASP A 67 -16.52 -1.59 -4.84
CA ASP A 67 -15.40 -2.00 -5.67
C ASP A 67 -14.79 -0.84 -6.48
N VAL A 68 -15.05 0.39 -6.04
CA VAL A 68 -14.52 1.58 -6.70
C VAL A 68 -13.09 1.84 -6.24
N ASP A 69 -12.14 1.68 -7.15
CA ASP A 69 -10.72 1.90 -6.89
C ASP A 69 -10.35 3.33 -7.25
N ILE A 70 -9.87 4.10 -6.28
CA ILE A 70 -9.48 5.48 -6.48
C ILE A 70 -7.98 5.72 -6.29
N ALA A 71 -7.19 4.63 -6.23
CA ALA A 71 -5.75 4.76 -5.98
C ALA A 71 -5.06 5.65 -7.01
N HIS A 72 -5.55 5.68 -8.23
CA HIS A 72 -4.94 6.44 -9.31
C HIS A 72 -5.39 7.90 -9.38
N ILE A 73 -6.35 8.30 -8.56
CA ILE A 73 -6.88 9.67 -8.59
C ILE A 73 -6.66 10.44 -7.29
N ILE A 74 -6.21 9.78 -6.22
CA ILE A 74 -5.90 10.48 -4.97
C ILE A 74 -4.54 11.15 -5.09
N LEU A 75 -4.36 12.21 -4.30
CA LEU A 75 -3.12 12.96 -4.33
C LEU A 75 -1.94 12.11 -3.86
N GLN A 76 -0.78 12.35 -4.45
CA GLN A 76 0.43 11.60 -4.10
C GLN A 76 0.76 11.73 -2.61
N SER A 77 0.52 12.89 -2.01
CA SER A 77 0.76 13.07 -0.58
C SER A 77 -0.11 12.16 0.27
N MET A 78 -1.34 11.89 -0.18
CA MET A 78 -2.23 10.96 0.51
C MET A 78 -1.78 9.52 0.32
N VAL A 79 -1.31 9.18 -0.89
CA VAL A 79 -0.75 7.86 -1.17
C VAL A 79 0.45 7.62 -0.26
N ASP A 80 1.35 8.58 -0.17
CA ASP A 80 2.54 8.47 0.68
C ASP A 80 2.15 8.26 2.14
N HIS A 81 1.16 9.01 2.61
CA HIS A 81 0.68 8.88 3.99
C HIS A 81 0.09 7.49 4.25
N ILE A 82 -0.68 6.98 3.31
CA ILE A 82 -1.28 5.64 3.43
C ILE A 82 -0.17 4.58 3.48
N GLU A 83 0.82 4.70 2.60
CA GLU A 83 1.92 3.74 2.54
C GLU A 83 2.73 3.73 3.82
N VAL A 84 3.06 4.90 4.35
CA VAL A 84 3.80 5.02 5.61
C VAL A 84 2.98 4.47 6.77
N SER A 85 1.71 4.81 6.83
CA SER A 85 0.83 4.36 7.91
C SER A 85 0.66 2.84 7.89
N ALA A 86 0.53 2.26 6.69
CA ALA A 86 0.40 0.81 6.55
C ALA A 86 1.67 0.10 6.99
N LEU A 87 2.82 0.66 6.64
CA LEU A 87 4.11 0.08 7.03
C LEU A 87 4.28 0.12 8.56
N GLU A 88 3.91 1.24 9.17
CA GLU A 88 3.95 1.37 10.63
C GLU A 88 3.05 0.34 11.30
N LYS A 89 1.86 0.12 10.74
CA LYS A 89 0.94 -0.86 11.29
C LYS A 89 1.49 -2.28 11.16
N LEU A 90 2.14 -2.57 10.05
CA LEU A 90 2.75 -3.89 9.85
C LEU A 90 3.85 -4.14 10.87
N ASN A 91 4.63 -3.11 11.19
CA ASN A 91 5.75 -3.21 12.13
C ASN A 91 5.32 -3.10 13.59
N ASP A 92 4.12 -2.62 13.84
CA ASP A 92 3.57 -2.48 15.19
C ASP A 92 2.89 -3.79 15.59
N ARG A 93 3.64 -4.66 16.21
CA ARG A 93 3.15 -5.96 16.66
C ARG A 93 3.27 -6.11 18.16
#